data_9298371e6699900883fd50d9c7938f8b
#
_entry.id   9298371e6699900883fd50d9c7938f8b
#
_cell.length_a   1.000
_cell.length_b   1.000
_cell.length_c   1.000
_cell.angle_alpha   90.00
_cell.angle_beta   90.00
_cell.angle_gamma   90.00
#
_symmetry.space_group_name_H-M   'P 1'
#
loop_
_entity.id
_entity.type
_entity.pdbx_description
1 polymer ?
#
loop_
_entity_poly.entity_id
_entity_poly.type
_entity_poly.pdbx_seq_one_letter_code
_entity_poly.pdbx_strand_id
1 'polypeptide(L)'
;MAYFDRFPLMAYDMKGNNDYKLLPNILRRVKLRSGVRSGAFVFDNYDVVDGERPEDLAFKYYGDAEYHWIILMTNNITDRYYQWPLSQPQFAEHLTDKYGAGSEDAVHHYEKTTEIGRASCRERV
;
A
#
# COMPACT_ATOMS: atom_id res chain seq x y z
N MET A 1 5.79 -1.82 19.28
CA MET A 1 5.89 -0.33 19.37
C MET A 1 4.82 0.25 18.45
N ALA A 2 3.75 0.82 19.01
CA ALA A 2 2.62 1.27 18.24
C ALA A 2 3.00 2.44 17.31
N TYR A 3 2.39 2.51 16.13
CA TYR A 3 2.64 3.52 15.11
C TYR A 3 2.60 4.96 15.66
N PHE A 4 1.66 5.24 16.56
CA PHE A 4 1.44 6.58 17.11
C PHE A 4 2.33 6.97 18.28
N ASP A 5 3.11 6.04 18.85
CA ASP A 5 3.95 6.31 20.05
C ASP A 5 4.98 7.39 19.83
N ARG A 6 5.43 7.59 18.59
CA ARG A 6 6.46 8.58 18.23
C ARG A 6 5.90 9.85 17.61
N PHE A 7 4.59 10.01 17.60
CA PHE A 7 3.98 11.25 17.09
C PHE A 7 4.14 12.38 18.11
N PRO A 8 4.37 13.62 17.64
CA PRO A 8 4.42 14.75 18.54
C PRO A 8 3.11 14.93 19.28
N LEU A 9 3.18 15.26 20.55
CA LEU A 9 2.01 15.53 21.35
C LEU A 9 1.45 16.92 21.03
N MET A 10 0.13 17.03 21.05
CA MET A 10 -0.58 18.30 20.94
C MET A 10 -1.56 18.46 22.12
N ALA A 11 -1.72 19.67 22.59
CA ALA A 11 -2.77 19.99 23.54
C ALA A 11 -4.11 20.13 22.80
N TYR A 12 -5.09 19.35 23.19
CA TYR A 12 -6.42 19.33 22.56
C TYR A 12 -7.52 19.43 23.61
N ASP A 13 -8.42 20.39 23.40
CA ASP A 13 -9.62 20.55 24.22
C ASP A 13 -10.80 19.89 23.52
N MET A 14 -11.22 18.73 24.02
CA MET A 14 -12.29 17.92 23.42
C MET A 14 -13.69 18.52 23.65
N LYS A 15 -13.87 19.33 24.70
CA LYS A 15 -15.19 19.85 25.11
C LYS A 15 -15.33 21.37 24.92
N GLY A 16 -14.25 22.10 24.60
CA GLY A 16 -14.26 23.55 24.50
C GLY A 16 -14.39 24.26 25.86
N ASN A 17 -13.99 23.57 26.93
CA ASN A 17 -14.10 24.07 28.31
C ASN A 17 -12.75 24.48 28.92
N ASN A 18 -11.72 24.63 28.08
CA ASN A 18 -10.35 24.89 28.48
C ASN A 18 -9.67 23.76 29.28
N ASP A 19 -10.21 22.55 29.23
CA ASP A 19 -9.56 21.33 29.78
C ASP A 19 -8.72 20.66 28.69
N TYR A 20 -7.44 21.04 28.62
CA TYR A 20 -6.51 20.55 27.61
C TYR A 20 -5.90 19.23 28.01
N LYS A 21 -6.01 18.22 27.12
CA LYS A 21 -5.34 16.93 27.25
C LYS A 21 -4.23 16.81 26.21
N LEU A 22 -3.11 16.21 26.60
CA LEU A 22 -2.02 15.88 25.68
C LEU A 22 -2.37 14.61 24.93
N LEU A 23 -2.51 14.72 23.62
CA LEU A 23 -2.81 13.61 22.72
C LEU A 23 -1.78 13.53 21.60
N PRO A 24 -1.49 12.32 21.06
CA PRO A 24 -0.67 12.19 19.87
C PRO A 24 -1.31 12.93 18.69
N ASN A 25 -0.52 13.72 17.97
CA ASN A 25 -1.02 14.46 16.81
C ASN A 25 -1.17 13.55 15.58
N ILE A 26 -2.30 12.88 15.46
CA ILE A 26 -2.63 11.98 14.36
C ILE A 26 -2.84 12.68 13.01
N LEU A 27 -2.96 14.02 12.99
CA LEU A 27 -3.09 14.80 11.76
C LEU A 27 -1.74 14.95 11.02
N ARG A 28 -0.65 14.58 11.66
CA ARG A 28 0.67 14.59 11.04
C ARG A 28 0.80 13.45 10.02
N ARG A 29 1.15 13.82 8.80
CA ARG A 29 1.45 12.85 7.74
C ARG A 29 2.91 12.42 7.84
N VAL A 30 3.13 11.12 7.93
CA VAL A 30 4.47 10.52 7.93
C VAL A 30 4.86 10.17 6.50
N LYS A 31 6.12 10.40 6.15
CA LYS A 31 6.69 10.07 4.84
C LYS A 31 8.12 9.58 5.01
N LEU A 32 8.51 8.60 4.23
CA LEU A 32 9.91 8.18 4.14
C LEU A 32 10.78 9.29 3.57
N ARG A 33 11.97 9.45 4.13
CA ARG A 33 12.98 10.34 3.54
C ARG A 33 13.39 9.81 2.16
N SER A 34 13.54 10.72 1.20
CA SER A 34 13.92 10.39 -0.17
C SER A 34 15.22 9.58 -0.25
N GLY A 35 16.21 9.90 0.59
CA GLY A 35 17.49 9.18 0.64
C GLY A 35 17.39 7.72 1.11
N VAL A 36 16.39 7.36 1.91
CA VAL A 36 16.16 5.97 2.33
C VAL A 36 15.56 5.16 1.19
N ARG A 37 14.65 5.76 0.42
CA ARG A 37 13.99 5.09 -0.69
C ARG A 37 14.91 4.83 -1.89
N SER A 38 15.93 5.65 -2.08
CA SER A 38 16.93 5.49 -3.15
C SER A 38 18.04 4.48 -2.82
N GLY A 39 18.13 4.04 -1.56
CA GLY A 39 19.10 3.04 -1.13
C GLY A 39 18.68 1.63 -1.53
N ALA A 40 19.09 1.17 -2.71
CA ALA A 40 18.72 -0.13 -3.27
C ALA A 40 19.08 -1.35 -2.39
N PHE A 41 19.99 -1.17 -1.43
CA PHE A 41 20.43 -2.25 -0.52
C PHE A 41 19.50 -2.48 0.69
N VAL A 42 18.49 -1.64 0.87
CA VAL A 42 17.57 -1.68 2.02
C VAL A 42 16.26 -2.39 1.69
N PHE A 43 15.99 -2.63 0.41
CA PHE A 43 14.73 -3.20 -0.06
C PHE A 43 14.97 -4.53 -0.76
N ASP A 44 14.16 -5.51 -0.39
CA ASP A 44 14.06 -6.78 -1.08
C ASP A 44 12.67 -6.91 -1.73
N ASN A 45 12.60 -7.58 -2.88
CA ASN A 45 11.33 -7.84 -3.54
C ASN A 45 10.71 -9.09 -2.91
N TYR A 46 9.43 -8.99 -2.63
CA TYR A 46 8.65 -10.08 -2.05
C TYR A 46 7.37 -10.31 -2.83
N ASP A 47 7.13 -11.55 -3.22
CA ASP A 47 5.88 -11.96 -3.86
C ASP A 47 4.88 -12.34 -2.77
N VAL A 48 3.81 -11.54 -2.64
CA VAL A 48 2.76 -11.74 -1.63
C VAL A 48 1.96 -12.99 -1.97
N VAL A 49 1.84 -13.90 -1.02
CA VAL A 49 1.06 -15.13 -1.16
C VAL A 49 -0.45 -14.80 -1.12
N ASP A 50 -1.25 -15.61 -1.82
CA ASP A 50 -2.71 -15.40 -1.85
C ASP A 50 -3.31 -15.37 -0.44
N GLY A 51 -4.04 -14.30 -0.15
CA GLY A 51 -4.67 -14.07 1.16
C GLY A 51 -3.73 -13.59 2.26
N GLU A 52 -2.43 -13.44 2.01
CA GLU A 52 -1.46 -12.95 3.00
C GLU A 52 -1.72 -11.47 3.33
N ARG A 53 -1.72 -11.16 4.62
CA ARG A 53 -1.97 -9.80 5.11
C ARG A 53 -0.66 -9.08 5.43
N PRO A 54 -0.62 -7.75 5.40
CA PRO A 54 0.58 -7.00 5.77
C PRO A 54 1.03 -7.27 7.21
N GLU A 55 0.11 -7.63 8.11
CA GLU A 55 0.41 -8.01 9.49
C GLU A 55 1.14 -9.35 9.58
N ASP A 56 0.75 -10.33 8.77
CA ASP A 56 1.39 -11.65 8.71
C ASP A 56 2.82 -11.52 8.18
N LEU A 57 2.97 -10.70 7.14
CA LEU A 57 4.27 -10.37 6.56
C LEU A 57 5.17 -9.64 7.58
N ALA A 58 4.61 -8.68 8.32
CA ALA A 58 5.34 -7.96 9.36
C ALA A 58 5.80 -8.91 10.48
N PHE A 59 4.96 -9.83 10.89
CA PHE A 59 5.32 -10.84 11.88
C PHE A 59 6.46 -11.74 11.38
N LYS A 60 6.40 -12.14 10.11
CA LYS A 60 7.42 -13.00 9.49
C LYS A 60 8.81 -12.33 9.43
N TYR A 61 8.89 -11.04 9.09
CA TYR A 61 10.16 -10.33 8.91
C TYR A 61 10.66 -9.60 10.15
N TYR A 62 9.75 -9.05 10.95
CA TYR A 62 10.09 -8.21 12.10
C TYR A 62 9.77 -8.87 13.45
N GLY A 63 9.09 -10.03 13.45
CA GLY A 63 8.70 -10.74 14.66
C GLY A 63 7.51 -10.10 15.41
N ASP A 64 6.92 -9.05 14.86
CA ASP A 64 5.81 -8.33 15.46
C ASP A 64 4.86 -7.78 14.39
N ALA A 65 3.59 -8.14 14.49
CA ALA A 65 2.55 -7.70 13.56
C ALA A 65 2.28 -6.18 13.60
N GLU A 66 2.63 -5.51 14.70
CA GLU A 66 2.48 -4.05 14.81
C GLU A 66 3.30 -3.27 13.77
N TYR A 67 4.36 -3.86 13.23
CA TYR A 67 5.22 -3.20 12.22
C TYR A 67 4.66 -3.23 10.78
N HIS A 68 3.44 -3.71 10.57
CA HIS A 68 2.79 -3.72 9.25
C HIS A 68 2.81 -2.34 8.55
N TRP A 69 2.73 -1.26 9.32
CA TRP A 69 2.79 0.10 8.78
C TRP A 69 4.11 0.43 8.07
N ILE A 70 5.23 -0.23 8.43
CA ILE A 70 6.51 -0.05 7.74
C ILE A 70 6.38 -0.56 6.31
N ILE A 71 5.80 -1.76 6.14
CA ILE A 71 5.59 -2.37 4.82
C ILE A 71 4.67 -1.49 3.96
N LEU A 72 3.56 -1.03 4.52
CA LEU A 72 2.63 -0.15 3.81
C LEU A 72 3.28 1.17 3.39
N MET A 73 4.04 1.79 4.30
CA MET A 73 4.69 3.07 4.04
C MET A 73 5.84 2.96 3.03
N THR A 74 6.63 1.88 3.07
CA THR A 74 7.73 1.66 2.11
C THR A 74 7.21 1.45 0.69
N ASN A 75 6.07 0.80 0.54
CA ASN A 75 5.40 0.58 -0.74
C ASN A 75 4.46 1.72 -1.15
N ASN A 76 4.41 2.80 -0.36
CA ASN A 76 3.54 3.95 -0.61
C ASN A 76 2.04 3.58 -0.65
N ILE A 77 1.65 2.56 0.08
CA ILE A 77 0.26 2.12 0.23
C ILE A 77 -0.40 3.00 1.29
N THR A 78 -1.37 3.79 0.88
CA THR A 78 -2.15 4.68 1.75
C THR A 78 -3.49 4.08 2.13
N ASP A 79 -4.03 3.24 1.27
CA ASP A 79 -5.28 2.51 1.49
C ASP A 79 -5.02 1.01 1.42
N ARG A 80 -5.08 0.37 2.56
CA ARG A 80 -4.85 -1.05 2.72
C ARG A 80 -5.89 -1.90 1.95
N TYR A 81 -7.14 -1.44 1.83
CA TYR A 81 -8.23 -2.22 1.26
C TYR A 81 -8.20 -2.25 -0.26
N TYR A 82 -7.74 -1.18 -0.89
CA TYR A 82 -7.74 -1.03 -2.35
C TYR A 82 -6.36 -1.14 -3.00
N GLN A 83 -5.29 -1.03 -2.23
CA GLN A 83 -3.92 -1.03 -2.76
C GLN A 83 -3.11 -2.26 -2.36
N TRP A 84 -3.59 -3.06 -1.39
CA TRP A 84 -3.01 -4.36 -1.07
C TRP A 84 -3.53 -5.41 -2.05
N PRO A 85 -2.71 -6.42 -2.45
CA PRO A 85 -3.19 -7.51 -3.31
C PRO A 85 -4.43 -8.18 -2.74
N LEU A 86 -5.45 -8.31 -3.57
CA LEU A 86 -6.68 -9.01 -3.23
C LEU A 86 -6.45 -10.51 -3.24
N SER A 87 -7.17 -11.25 -2.41
CA SER A 87 -7.21 -12.72 -2.53
C SER A 87 -7.92 -13.12 -3.84
N GLN A 88 -7.63 -14.33 -4.33
CA GLN A 88 -8.24 -14.84 -5.59
C GLN A 88 -9.78 -14.71 -5.63
N PRO A 89 -10.53 -15.07 -4.57
CA PRO A 89 -11.99 -14.89 -4.57
C PRO A 89 -12.41 -13.42 -4.64
N GLN A 90 -11.74 -12.56 -3.89
CA GLN A 90 -12.03 -11.11 -3.89
C GLN A 90 -11.70 -10.47 -5.24
N PHE A 91 -10.64 -10.93 -5.88
CA PHE A 91 -10.26 -10.46 -7.20
C PHE A 91 -11.29 -10.86 -8.26
N ALA A 92 -11.77 -12.10 -8.23
CA ALA A 92 -12.82 -12.58 -9.13
C ALA A 92 -14.13 -11.81 -8.94
N GLU A 93 -14.52 -11.54 -7.67
CA GLU A 93 -15.69 -10.72 -7.36
C GLU A 93 -15.52 -9.28 -7.89
N HIS A 94 -14.34 -8.68 -7.66
CA HIS A 94 -14.04 -7.34 -8.16
C HIS A 94 -14.08 -7.26 -9.70
N LEU A 95 -13.57 -8.28 -10.40
CA LEU A 95 -13.66 -8.35 -11.86
C LEU A 95 -15.12 -8.44 -12.34
N THR A 96 -15.91 -9.28 -11.70
CA THR A 96 -17.33 -9.44 -12.00
C THR A 96 -18.12 -8.15 -11.79
N ASP A 97 -17.86 -7.46 -10.69
CA ASP A 97 -18.51 -6.18 -10.37
C ASP A 97 -18.12 -5.07 -11.36
N LYS A 98 -16.86 -5.04 -11.77
CA LYS A 98 -16.33 -3.98 -12.63
C LYS A 98 -16.63 -4.16 -14.11
N TYR A 99 -16.58 -5.40 -14.60
CA TYR A 99 -16.63 -5.71 -16.02
C TYR A 99 -17.82 -6.59 -16.41
N GLY A 100 -18.57 -7.12 -15.46
CA GLY A 100 -19.65 -8.07 -15.66
C GLY A 100 -19.20 -9.53 -15.69
N ALA A 101 -20.13 -10.44 -15.50
CA ALA A 101 -19.85 -11.87 -15.48
C ALA A 101 -19.38 -12.36 -16.86
N GLY A 102 -18.33 -13.18 -16.90
CA GLY A 102 -17.76 -13.73 -18.14
C GLY A 102 -16.85 -12.80 -18.92
N SER A 103 -16.41 -11.69 -18.30
CA SER A 103 -15.49 -10.72 -18.90
C SER A 103 -14.01 -11.14 -18.83
N GLU A 104 -13.71 -12.25 -18.17
CA GLU A 104 -12.33 -12.72 -17.93
C GLU A 104 -11.57 -12.98 -19.24
N ASP A 105 -12.27 -13.49 -20.27
CA ASP A 105 -11.72 -13.77 -21.60
C ASP A 105 -11.91 -12.61 -22.58
N ALA A 106 -12.45 -11.49 -22.14
CA ALA A 106 -12.67 -10.32 -23.00
C ALA A 106 -11.38 -9.60 -23.33
N VAL A 107 -11.23 -9.18 -24.58
CA VAL A 107 -10.07 -8.41 -25.02
C VAL A 107 -10.08 -7.06 -24.35
N HIS A 108 -9.05 -6.77 -23.52
CA HIS A 108 -8.91 -5.50 -22.82
C HIS A 108 -8.40 -4.39 -23.75
N HIS A 109 -7.36 -4.67 -24.53
CA HIS A 109 -6.80 -3.74 -25.49
C HIS A 109 -5.87 -4.45 -26.49
N TYR A 110 -5.61 -3.79 -27.61
CA TYR A 110 -4.64 -4.24 -28.60
C TYR A 110 -3.37 -3.41 -28.46
N GLU A 111 -2.19 -4.05 -28.60
CA GLU A 111 -0.91 -3.36 -28.67
C GLU A 111 -0.31 -3.54 -30.06
N LYS A 112 0.12 -2.45 -30.66
CA LYS A 112 0.87 -2.48 -31.91
C LYS A 112 2.34 -2.22 -31.61
N THR A 113 3.20 -3.16 -32.02
CA THR A 113 4.66 -2.95 -31.96
C THR A 113 5.06 -2.18 -33.21
N THR A 114 5.44 -0.92 -33.06
CA THR A 114 5.83 -0.03 -34.18
C THR A 114 7.29 -0.18 -34.57
N GLU A 115 8.14 -0.66 -33.66
CA GLU A 115 9.55 -0.93 -33.93
C GLU A 115 9.97 -2.29 -33.39
N ILE A 116 10.60 -3.09 -34.26
CA ILE A 116 11.24 -4.36 -33.92
C ILE A 116 12.74 -4.11 -33.97
N GLY A 117 13.32 -3.69 -32.84
CA GLY A 117 14.73 -3.34 -32.78
C GLY A 117 15.22 -3.05 -31.35
N ARG A 118 16.30 -2.29 -31.24
CA ARG A 118 17.00 -2.00 -29.97
C ARG A 118 16.18 -1.25 -28.92
N ALA A 119 15.08 -0.61 -29.32
CA ALA A 119 14.08 -0.01 -28.44
C ALA A 119 12.70 -0.29 -29.02
N SER A 120 11.89 -1.12 -28.38
CA SER A 120 10.48 -1.31 -28.75
C SER A 120 9.62 -0.24 -28.04
N CYS A 121 9.05 0.69 -28.81
CA CYS A 121 7.95 1.51 -28.32
C CYS A 121 6.65 0.71 -28.43
N ARG A 122 5.97 0.51 -27.30
CA ARG A 122 4.61 -0.03 -27.27
C ARG A 122 3.62 1.12 -27.24
N GLU A 123 2.84 1.25 -28.27
CA GLU A 123 1.76 2.21 -28.36
C GLU A 123 0.44 1.49 -27.99
N ARG A 124 -0.30 2.05 -27.04
CA ARG A 124 -1.63 1.53 -26.69
C ARG A 124 -2.64 2.21 -27.62
N VAL A 125 -3.45 1.42 -28.26
CA VAL A 125 -4.55 1.85 -29.14
C VAL A 125 -5.88 1.66 -28.44
#